data_58dec058aba4b8a86f53c1b8d9532c68
#
_entry.id   58dec058aba4b8a86f53c1b8d9532c68
#
_cell.length_a   1.000
_cell.length_b   1.000
_cell.length_c   1.000
_cell.angle_alpha   90.00
_cell.angle_beta   90.00
_cell.angle_gamma   90.00
#
_symmetry.space_group_name_H-M   'P 1'
#
loop_
_entity.id
_entity.type
_entity.pdbx_description
1 polymer ?
#
loop_
_entity_poly.entity_id
_entity_poly.type
_entity_poly.pdbx_seq_one_letter_code
_entity_poly.pdbx_strand_id
1 'polypeptide(L)'
;MRVNDIRLVSLPSGTYVVAVDVGAEGLLRRLGIANSVKRIASVAGFPVPSKFILWDEVDTLDTANLNIKLGKPLTRLQMLHPSDLADIIEEMGRNSRTTVFNNLDEEQAADVLEEMDPKLQVDVIESLSLAKAADLLEKMPADEAADIIDLLQNDKAESLLNEMDAETSTEVRELLEYSSQLVGSIMNTDFISFHENETVGQALATIRETQPEEPLLYNLFVVTNNGKLKATVSLRNLVISEPAVVLRDIMRTNPVSVQDNDKLDSLAEIVSKYNLLAVPVVNKNQVLEGMVVIDDIVDDLLGARKTR
;
A
#
# COMPACT_ATOMS: atom_id res chain seq x y z
N MET A 1 2.05 36.19 -8.17
CA MET A 1 1.17 35.27 -7.43
C MET A 1 1.43 35.50 -5.95
N ARG A 2 0.43 35.47 -5.06
CA ARG A 2 0.62 35.75 -3.63
C ARG A 2 0.52 34.42 -2.85
N VAL A 3 1.55 34.09 -2.08
CA VAL A 3 1.54 32.95 -1.18
C VAL A 3 0.66 33.27 0.02
N ASN A 4 -0.32 32.40 0.30
CA ASN A 4 -1.27 32.58 1.39
C ASN A 4 -0.92 31.72 2.61
N ASP A 5 -0.32 30.56 2.40
CA ASP A 5 0.14 29.64 3.44
C ASP A 5 1.34 28.82 2.97
N ILE A 6 2.10 28.21 3.90
CA ILE A 6 3.27 27.38 3.60
C ILE A 6 3.09 26.06 4.33
N ARG A 7 3.30 24.94 3.63
CA ARG A 7 3.29 23.64 4.22
C ARG A 7 4.68 23.18 4.59
N LEU A 8 4.83 22.74 5.83
CA LEU A 8 6.09 22.27 6.39
C LEU A 8 5.94 20.78 6.74
N VAL A 9 6.94 19.98 6.38
CA VAL A 9 7.09 18.60 6.85
C VAL A 9 8.35 18.52 7.70
N SER A 10 8.22 17.93 8.88
CA SER A 10 9.34 17.73 9.81
C SER A 10 9.80 16.28 9.74
N LEU A 11 10.99 16.07 9.22
CA LEU A 11 11.68 14.79 9.18
C LEU A 11 12.78 14.72 10.25
N PRO A 12 13.31 13.54 10.60
CA PRO A 12 14.46 13.44 11.50
C PRO A 12 15.68 14.26 11.06
N SER A 13 15.81 14.52 9.76
CA SER A 13 16.86 15.33 9.13
C SER A 13 16.60 16.84 9.16
N GLY A 14 15.40 17.30 9.56
CA GLY A 14 15.02 18.72 9.61
C GLY A 14 13.59 19.01 9.18
N THR A 15 13.23 20.30 9.21
CA THR A 15 11.92 20.76 8.73
C THR A 15 12.05 21.33 7.33
N TYR A 16 11.24 20.86 6.40
CA TYR A 16 11.28 21.20 4.98
C TYR A 16 9.98 21.86 4.54
N VAL A 17 10.08 22.82 3.62
CA VAL A 17 8.92 23.38 2.93
C VAL A 17 8.60 22.47 1.75
N VAL A 18 7.41 21.90 1.71
CA VAL A 18 7.00 20.97 0.64
C VAL A 18 6.01 21.58 -0.35
N ALA A 19 5.21 22.56 0.08
CA ALA A 19 4.27 23.22 -0.80
C ALA A 19 3.92 24.65 -0.32
N VAL A 20 3.40 25.46 -1.22
CA VAL A 20 2.82 26.78 -0.93
C VAL A 20 1.36 26.81 -1.39
N ASP A 21 0.48 27.28 -0.52
CA ASP A 21 -0.93 27.50 -0.87
C ASP A 21 -1.10 28.92 -1.39
N VAL A 22 -1.59 29.00 -2.61
CA VAL A 22 -1.92 30.25 -3.31
C VAL A 22 -3.43 30.40 -3.51
N GLY A 23 -4.21 29.44 -3.01
CA GLY A 23 -5.66 29.40 -3.08
C GLY A 23 -6.36 30.16 -1.95
N ALA A 24 -7.68 30.27 -2.05
CA ALA A 24 -8.50 30.91 -1.02
C ALA A 24 -8.48 30.15 0.31
N GLU A 25 -8.28 28.84 0.28
CA GLU A 25 -8.23 27.99 1.46
C GLU A 25 -7.04 28.31 2.37
N GLY A 26 -5.83 28.50 1.83
CA GLY A 26 -4.67 28.92 2.60
C GLY A 26 -4.87 30.27 3.30
N LEU A 27 -5.56 31.20 2.65
CA LEU A 27 -5.92 32.47 3.27
C LEU A 27 -6.89 32.26 4.45
N LEU A 28 -7.88 31.40 4.32
CA LEU A 28 -8.85 31.08 5.37
C LEU A 28 -8.22 30.36 6.56
N ARG A 29 -7.23 29.47 6.32
CA ARG A 29 -6.42 28.85 7.38
C ARG A 29 -5.64 29.88 8.17
N ARG A 30 -4.96 30.77 7.47
CA ARG A 30 -4.18 31.85 8.09
C ARG A 30 -5.05 32.77 8.97
N LEU A 31 -6.31 32.97 8.60
CA LEU A 31 -7.29 33.72 9.40
C LEU A 31 -7.94 32.90 10.51
N GLY A 32 -7.65 31.60 10.63
CA GLY A 32 -8.20 30.70 11.64
C GLY A 32 -9.67 30.33 11.45
N ILE A 33 -10.26 30.63 10.26
CA ILE A 33 -11.69 30.43 9.97
C ILE A 33 -11.95 29.34 8.92
N ALA A 34 -10.92 28.63 8.48
CA ALA A 34 -11.01 27.61 7.42
C ALA A 34 -12.08 26.55 7.72
N ASN A 35 -12.08 25.96 8.92
CA ASN A 35 -13.03 24.92 9.30
C ASN A 35 -14.48 25.41 9.33
N SER A 36 -14.70 26.64 9.79
CA SER A 36 -16.04 27.24 9.84
C SER A 36 -16.58 27.52 8.44
N VAL A 37 -15.72 28.02 7.54
CA VAL A 37 -16.10 28.33 6.16
C VAL A 37 -16.26 27.03 5.35
N LYS A 38 -15.42 26.03 5.51
CA LYS A 38 -15.59 24.70 4.88
C LYS A 38 -16.95 24.08 5.24
N ARG A 39 -17.33 24.12 6.51
CA ARG A 39 -18.60 23.56 6.99
C ARG A 39 -19.81 24.27 6.38
N ILE A 40 -19.74 25.58 6.20
CA ILE A 40 -20.81 26.34 5.56
C ILE A 40 -20.81 26.11 4.05
N ALA A 41 -19.64 26.09 3.42
CA ALA A 41 -19.48 25.90 1.99
C ALA A 41 -19.93 24.49 1.54
N SER A 42 -19.66 23.46 2.35
CA SER A 42 -20.11 22.08 2.07
C SER A 42 -21.64 21.97 2.09
N VAL A 43 -22.30 22.66 3.03
CA VAL A 43 -23.77 22.71 3.10
C VAL A 43 -24.37 23.49 1.92
N ALA A 44 -23.66 24.51 1.42
CA ALA A 44 -24.10 25.35 0.32
C ALA A 44 -23.73 24.81 -1.08
N GLY A 45 -23.00 23.68 -1.15
CA GLY A 45 -22.59 23.05 -2.42
C GLY A 45 -21.49 23.79 -3.18
N PHE A 46 -20.77 24.73 -2.55
CA PHE A 46 -19.67 25.48 -3.16
C PHE A 46 -18.33 25.04 -2.53
N PRO A 47 -17.50 24.21 -3.22
CA PRO A 47 -16.19 23.86 -2.70
C PRO A 47 -15.28 25.09 -2.62
N VAL A 48 -14.55 25.23 -1.50
CA VAL A 48 -13.52 26.26 -1.35
C VAL A 48 -12.32 25.82 -2.18
N PRO A 49 -11.90 26.57 -3.24
CA PRO A 49 -10.79 26.15 -4.07
C PRO A 49 -9.47 26.19 -3.28
N SER A 50 -8.83 25.04 -3.12
CA SER A 50 -7.44 24.90 -2.71
C SER A 50 -6.55 24.94 -3.96
N LYS A 51 -5.45 25.66 -3.92
CA LYS A 51 -4.47 25.68 -5.01
C LYS A 51 -3.09 25.62 -4.38
N PHE A 52 -2.57 24.42 -4.25
CA PHE A 52 -1.20 24.16 -3.83
C PHE A 52 -0.26 24.22 -5.02
N ILE A 53 0.93 24.72 -4.79
CA ILE A 53 2.06 24.66 -5.71
C ILE A 53 3.17 23.98 -4.90
N LEU A 54 3.70 22.90 -5.40
CA LEU A 54 4.83 22.23 -4.77
C LEU A 54 6.03 23.17 -4.70
N TRP A 55 6.81 23.11 -3.63
CA TRP A 55 7.95 24.00 -3.43
C TRP A 55 8.97 23.88 -4.56
N ASP A 56 9.12 22.69 -5.12
CA ASP A 56 10.01 22.42 -6.24
C ASP A 56 9.48 22.94 -7.60
N GLU A 57 8.19 23.26 -7.69
CA GLU A 57 7.61 24.00 -8.83
C GLU A 57 7.87 25.52 -8.76
N VAL A 58 8.30 26.00 -7.58
CA VAL A 58 8.68 27.38 -7.34
C VAL A 58 10.16 27.54 -7.64
N ASP A 59 10.50 27.60 -8.92
CA ASP A 59 11.86 27.95 -9.33
C ASP A 59 12.20 29.38 -8.90
N THR A 60 13.45 29.57 -8.48
CA THR A 60 13.94 30.87 -8.03
C THR A 60 13.64 31.92 -9.08
N LEU A 61 12.91 32.95 -8.64
CA LEU A 61 12.53 34.11 -9.43
C LEU A 61 13.65 34.56 -10.36
N ASP A 62 13.49 34.34 -11.66
CA ASP A 62 14.19 35.15 -12.63
C ASP A 62 13.58 36.55 -12.57
N THR A 63 14.28 37.43 -11.84
CA THR A 63 13.86 38.81 -11.58
C THR A 63 13.75 39.64 -12.84
N ALA A 64 14.12 39.10 -14.00
CA ALA A 64 14.09 39.82 -15.27
C ALA A 64 12.78 39.66 -16.06
N ASN A 65 11.98 38.60 -15.87
CA ASN A 65 10.83 38.33 -16.73
C ASN A 65 9.52 37.89 -16.07
N LEU A 66 9.38 37.88 -14.75
CA LEU A 66 8.13 37.56 -14.03
C LEU A 66 7.41 36.25 -14.50
N ASN A 67 8.09 35.36 -15.20
CA ASN A 67 7.58 34.07 -15.63
C ASN A 67 8.10 32.98 -14.70
N ILE A 68 7.18 32.35 -13.99
CA ILE A 68 7.45 31.14 -13.21
C ILE A 68 7.73 30.01 -14.18
N LYS A 69 9.00 29.61 -14.32
CA LYS A 69 9.34 28.34 -14.98
C LYS A 69 9.16 27.22 -13.99
N LEU A 70 8.36 26.24 -14.35
CA LEU A 70 8.23 24.97 -13.63
C LEU A 70 9.57 24.23 -13.69
N GLY A 71 10.30 24.23 -12.59
CA GLY A 71 11.53 23.43 -12.44
C GLY A 71 11.19 21.95 -12.26
N LYS A 72 12.17 21.05 -12.37
CA LYS A 72 11.99 19.60 -12.22
C LYS A 72 11.52 19.28 -10.79
N PRO A 73 10.25 18.91 -10.60
CA PRO A 73 9.71 18.54 -9.30
C PRO A 73 9.94 17.03 -9.09
N LEU A 74 9.68 16.50 -7.96
CA LEU A 74 9.54 15.09 -7.61
C LEU A 74 10.76 14.40 -6.99
N THR A 75 12.01 14.73 -7.29
CA THR A 75 13.17 14.02 -6.72
C THR A 75 13.23 14.04 -5.20
N ARG A 76 12.59 15.03 -4.54
CA ARG A 76 12.51 15.09 -3.07
C ARG A 76 11.29 14.41 -2.50
N LEU A 77 10.20 14.35 -3.25
CA LEU A 77 9.01 13.61 -2.85
C LEU A 77 9.28 12.10 -2.88
N GLN A 78 10.10 11.65 -3.80
CA GLN A 78 10.57 10.26 -3.91
C GLN A 78 11.42 9.77 -2.73
N MET A 79 11.85 10.68 -1.84
CA MET A 79 12.60 10.35 -0.62
C MET A 79 11.71 10.29 0.63
N LEU A 80 10.44 10.64 0.53
CA LEU A 80 9.48 10.54 1.63
C LEU A 80 9.00 9.10 1.78
N HIS A 81 8.62 8.75 3.01
CA HIS A 81 7.89 7.51 3.25
C HIS A 81 6.56 7.54 2.48
N PRO A 82 6.11 6.42 1.89
CA PRO A 82 4.83 6.37 1.17
C PRO A 82 3.65 6.98 1.94
N SER A 83 3.49 6.65 3.21
CA SER A 83 2.45 7.21 4.10
C SER A 83 2.52 8.74 4.22
N ASP A 84 3.73 9.32 4.40
CA ASP A 84 3.89 10.78 4.47
C ASP A 84 3.55 11.45 3.13
N LEU A 85 3.86 10.78 2.02
CA LEU A 85 3.54 11.26 0.68
C LEU A 85 2.05 11.13 0.38
N ALA A 86 1.40 10.06 0.81
CA ALA A 86 -0.04 9.87 0.75
C ALA A 86 -0.79 11.02 1.44
N ASP A 87 -0.43 11.32 2.69
CA ASP A 87 -0.99 12.46 3.46
C ASP A 87 -0.92 13.79 2.70
N ILE A 88 0.23 14.04 2.05
CA ILE A 88 0.43 15.27 1.26
C ILE A 88 -0.48 15.28 0.03
N ILE A 89 -0.53 14.17 -0.69
CA ILE A 89 -1.31 14.01 -1.92
C ILE A 89 -2.81 14.07 -1.64
N GLU A 90 -3.27 13.51 -0.54
CA GLU A 90 -4.66 13.53 -0.12
C GLU A 90 -5.21 14.94 0.06
N GLU A 91 -4.39 15.86 0.55
CA GLU A 91 -4.78 17.26 0.68
C GLU A 91 -4.78 18.04 -0.64
N MET A 92 -4.25 17.45 -1.73
CA MET A 92 -4.25 18.10 -3.04
C MET A 92 -5.63 18.02 -3.70
N GLY A 93 -5.93 18.97 -4.59
CA GLY A 93 -7.09 18.86 -5.49
C GLY A 93 -6.91 17.74 -6.53
N ARG A 94 -8.01 17.15 -7.01
CA ARG A 94 -8.05 16.00 -7.94
C ARG A 94 -7.04 16.13 -9.11
N ASN A 95 -7.00 17.27 -9.79
CA ASN A 95 -6.10 17.47 -10.94
C ASN A 95 -4.61 17.43 -10.56
N SER A 96 -4.27 17.93 -9.37
CA SER A 96 -2.89 17.90 -8.87
C SER A 96 -2.49 16.49 -8.47
N ARG A 97 -3.38 15.72 -7.82
CA ARG A 97 -3.18 14.30 -7.52
C ARG A 97 -2.90 13.52 -8.79
N THR A 98 -3.75 13.61 -9.80
CA THR A 98 -3.56 12.93 -11.09
C THR A 98 -2.21 13.30 -11.73
N THR A 99 -1.80 14.57 -11.62
CA THR A 99 -0.50 15.01 -12.14
C THR A 99 0.65 14.36 -11.39
N VAL A 100 0.57 14.23 -10.06
CA VAL A 100 1.60 13.57 -9.25
C VAL A 100 1.69 12.10 -9.64
N PHE A 101 0.59 11.35 -9.62
CA PHE A 101 0.57 9.93 -9.99
C PHE A 101 1.02 9.66 -11.43
N ASN A 102 0.80 10.59 -12.35
CA ASN A 102 1.33 10.48 -13.71
C ASN A 102 2.86 10.65 -13.82
N ASN A 103 3.50 11.18 -12.80
CA ASN A 103 4.94 11.47 -12.78
C ASN A 103 5.74 10.65 -11.78
N LEU A 104 5.09 9.93 -10.84
CA LEU A 104 5.74 8.92 -10.02
C LEU A 104 6.10 7.71 -10.89
N ASP A 105 7.16 6.99 -10.51
CA ASP A 105 7.39 5.64 -11.04
C ASP A 105 6.30 4.69 -10.50
N GLU A 106 6.12 3.56 -11.17
CA GLU A 106 4.98 2.67 -10.92
C GLU A 106 5.03 2.04 -9.53
N GLU A 107 6.21 1.61 -9.05
CA GLU A 107 6.38 1.02 -7.71
C GLU A 107 6.05 2.04 -6.63
N GLN A 108 6.66 3.22 -6.67
CA GLN A 108 6.39 4.27 -5.70
C GLN A 108 4.93 4.77 -5.74
N ALA A 109 4.32 4.77 -6.92
CA ALA A 109 2.92 5.15 -7.06
C ALA A 109 1.99 4.09 -6.44
N ALA A 110 2.33 2.81 -6.53
CA ALA A 110 1.62 1.70 -5.88
C ALA A 110 1.71 1.83 -4.35
N ASP A 111 2.94 1.95 -3.81
CA ASP A 111 3.18 2.13 -2.37
C ASP A 111 2.39 3.32 -1.78
N VAL A 112 2.36 4.44 -2.51
CA VAL A 112 1.64 5.64 -2.07
C VAL A 112 0.12 5.46 -2.17
N LEU A 113 -0.36 4.75 -3.19
CA LEU A 113 -1.79 4.49 -3.37
C LEU A 113 -2.32 3.61 -2.25
N GLU A 114 -1.57 2.58 -1.85
CA GLU A 114 -1.89 1.66 -0.75
C GLU A 114 -2.15 2.42 0.56
N GLU A 115 -1.35 3.41 0.87
CA GLU A 115 -1.43 4.20 2.10
C GLU A 115 -2.55 5.28 2.09
N MET A 116 -3.32 5.43 1.01
CA MET A 116 -4.34 6.48 0.88
C MET A 116 -5.72 6.05 1.40
N ASP A 117 -6.56 7.04 1.78
CA ASP A 117 -7.99 6.79 2.08
C ASP A 117 -8.68 6.09 0.90
N PRO A 118 -9.43 5.01 1.11
CA PRO A 118 -10.05 4.20 0.05
C PRO A 118 -10.86 5.01 -0.98
N LYS A 119 -11.53 6.08 -0.56
CA LYS A 119 -12.28 6.96 -1.48
C LYS A 119 -11.37 7.75 -2.40
N LEU A 120 -10.17 8.08 -1.92
CA LEU A 120 -9.19 8.82 -2.70
C LEU A 120 -8.39 7.89 -3.61
N GLN A 121 -8.18 6.64 -3.21
CA GLN A 121 -7.65 5.57 -4.08
C GLN A 121 -8.55 5.42 -5.32
N VAL A 122 -9.87 5.26 -5.13
CA VAL A 122 -10.85 5.20 -6.22
C VAL A 122 -10.79 6.44 -7.10
N ASP A 123 -10.76 7.64 -6.51
CA ASP A 123 -10.65 8.91 -7.24
C ASP A 123 -9.40 8.97 -8.13
N VAL A 124 -8.26 8.44 -7.66
CA VAL A 124 -7.00 8.37 -8.40
C VAL A 124 -7.15 7.38 -9.56
N ILE A 125 -7.55 6.15 -9.30
CA ILE A 125 -7.73 5.10 -10.31
C ILE A 125 -8.71 5.52 -11.40
N GLU A 126 -9.81 6.19 -11.05
CA GLU A 126 -10.75 6.74 -12.04
C GLU A 126 -10.18 7.88 -12.88
N SER A 127 -9.19 8.60 -12.36
CA SER A 127 -8.60 9.76 -13.05
C SER A 127 -7.45 9.39 -14.00
N LEU A 128 -6.90 8.19 -13.88
CA LEU A 128 -5.82 7.67 -14.72
C LEU A 128 -6.38 7.05 -16.02
N SER A 129 -5.51 6.86 -17.01
CA SER A 129 -5.83 6.03 -18.17
C SER A 129 -5.99 4.57 -17.74
N LEU A 130 -6.78 3.79 -18.50
CA LEU A 130 -7.05 2.39 -18.17
C LEU A 130 -5.75 1.58 -18.04
N ALA A 131 -4.84 1.71 -19.01
CA ALA A 131 -3.55 1.01 -18.98
C ALA A 131 -2.72 1.39 -17.75
N LYS A 132 -2.58 2.70 -17.45
CA LYS A 132 -1.79 3.13 -16.30
C LYS A 132 -2.42 2.72 -14.96
N ALA A 133 -3.75 2.68 -14.87
CA ALA A 133 -4.43 2.21 -13.67
C ALA A 133 -4.25 0.70 -13.47
N ALA A 134 -4.25 -0.09 -14.57
CA ALA A 134 -3.94 -1.51 -14.52
C ALA A 134 -2.48 -1.76 -14.12
N ASP A 135 -1.52 -1.10 -14.79
CA ASP A 135 -0.09 -1.19 -14.46
C ASP A 135 0.19 -0.88 -12.98
N LEU A 136 -0.58 0.07 -12.40
CA LEU A 136 -0.44 0.47 -11.01
C LEU A 136 -0.98 -0.60 -10.06
N LEU A 137 -2.15 -1.15 -10.35
CA LEU A 137 -2.77 -2.22 -9.55
C LEU A 137 -1.95 -3.53 -9.61
N GLU A 138 -1.26 -3.80 -10.72
CA GLU A 138 -0.37 -4.95 -10.87
C GLU A 138 0.91 -4.86 -9.99
N LYS A 139 1.25 -3.66 -9.53
CA LYS A 139 2.39 -3.43 -8.62
C LYS A 139 2.02 -3.49 -7.15
N MET A 140 0.75 -3.54 -6.84
CA MET A 140 0.25 -3.65 -5.47
C MET A 140 0.12 -5.12 -5.06
N PRO A 141 0.14 -5.44 -3.75
CA PRO A 141 -0.34 -6.72 -3.25
C PRO A 141 -1.76 -7.01 -3.77
N ALA A 142 -2.04 -8.27 -4.11
CA ALA A 142 -3.30 -8.63 -4.77
C ALA A 142 -4.54 -8.35 -3.92
N ASP A 143 -4.43 -8.43 -2.60
CA ASP A 143 -5.51 -8.09 -1.65
C ASP A 143 -5.80 -6.59 -1.64
N GLU A 144 -4.79 -5.73 -1.65
CA GLU A 144 -4.95 -4.29 -1.75
C GLU A 144 -5.56 -3.87 -3.10
N ALA A 145 -5.09 -4.48 -4.20
CA ALA A 145 -5.70 -4.28 -5.52
C ALA A 145 -7.17 -4.73 -5.55
N ALA A 146 -7.51 -5.86 -4.91
CA ALA A 146 -8.88 -6.35 -4.80
C ALA A 146 -9.78 -5.39 -4.03
N ASP A 147 -9.29 -4.80 -2.93
CA ASP A 147 -10.05 -3.84 -2.14
C ASP A 147 -10.39 -2.57 -2.93
N ILE A 148 -9.44 -2.06 -3.72
CA ILE A 148 -9.70 -0.92 -4.60
C ILE A 148 -10.72 -1.28 -5.70
N ILE A 149 -10.55 -2.44 -6.33
CA ILE A 149 -11.43 -2.90 -7.43
C ILE A 149 -12.86 -3.12 -6.94
N ASP A 150 -13.04 -3.65 -5.73
CA ASP A 150 -14.37 -3.87 -5.14
C ASP A 150 -15.14 -2.55 -4.92
N LEU A 151 -14.44 -1.45 -4.68
CA LEU A 151 -15.04 -0.13 -4.51
C LEU A 151 -15.41 0.55 -5.84
N LEU A 152 -14.96 0.04 -6.97
CA LEU A 152 -15.24 0.60 -8.30
C LEU A 152 -16.61 0.17 -8.82
N GLN A 153 -17.11 0.91 -9.82
CA GLN A 153 -18.28 0.45 -10.58
C GLN A 153 -17.95 -0.80 -11.40
N ASN A 154 -18.84 -1.76 -11.46
CA ASN A 154 -18.64 -3.07 -12.10
C ASN A 154 -18.02 -2.99 -13.50
N ASP A 155 -18.50 -2.06 -14.35
CA ASP A 155 -18.01 -1.91 -15.73
C ASP A 155 -16.52 -1.46 -15.75
N LYS A 156 -16.13 -0.62 -14.79
CA LYS A 156 -14.75 -0.14 -14.65
C LYS A 156 -13.86 -1.22 -14.05
N ALA A 157 -14.33 -1.91 -13.01
CA ALA A 157 -13.66 -3.04 -12.38
C ALA A 157 -13.32 -4.13 -13.41
N GLU A 158 -14.31 -4.58 -14.19
CA GLU A 158 -14.10 -5.58 -15.25
C GLU A 158 -13.15 -5.09 -16.35
N SER A 159 -13.19 -3.79 -16.69
CA SER A 159 -12.28 -3.23 -17.68
C SER A 159 -10.83 -3.26 -17.19
N LEU A 160 -10.59 -2.95 -15.91
CA LEU A 160 -9.27 -3.01 -15.29
C LEU A 160 -8.76 -4.44 -15.21
N LEU A 161 -9.57 -5.36 -14.69
CA LEU A 161 -9.24 -6.78 -14.59
C LEU A 161 -8.93 -7.43 -15.95
N ASN A 162 -9.54 -6.94 -17.03
CA ASN A 162 -9.24 -7.41 -18.38
C ASN A 162 -8.01 -6.76 -19.01
N GLU A 163 -7.61 -5.59 -18.54
CA GLU A 163 -6.37 -4.89 -18.98
C GLU A 163 -5.13 -5.42 -18.28
N MET A 164 -5.27 -5.83 -17.01
CA MET A 164 -4.21 -6.43 -16.20
C MET A 164 -3.66 -7.72 -16.82
N ASP A 165 -2.44 -8.08 -16.46
CA ASP A 165 -1.88 -9.39 -16.82
C ASP A 165 -2.75 -10.54 -16.28
N ALA A 166 -2.69 -11.70 -16.95
CA ALA A 166 -3.62 -12.80 -16.67
C ALA A 166 -3.38 -13.45 -15.29
N GLU A 167 -2.15 -13.42 -14.76
CA GLU A 167 -1.79 -14.02 -13.47
C GLU A 167 -2.35 -13.17 -12.34
N THR A 168 -1.98 -11.89 -12.27
CA THR A 168 -2.46 -10.93 -11.26
C THR A 168 -4.00 -10.76 -11.32
N SER A 169 -4.58 -10.67 -12.53
CA SER A 169 -6.04 -10.59 -12.69
C SER A 169 -6.76 -11.80 -12.12
N THR A 170 -6.17 -13.00 -12.24
CA THR A 170 -6.77 -14.23 -11.68
C THR A 170 -6.71 -14.21 -10.16
N GLU A 171 -5.59 -13.84 -9.57
CA GLU A 171 -5.40 -13.72 -8.12
C GLU A 171 -6.38 -12.73 -7.51
N VAL A 172 -6.48 -11.53 -8.09
CA VAL A 172 -7.43 -10.51 -7.65
C VAL A 172 -8.88 -11.00 -7.75
N ARG A 173 -9.26 -11.70 -8.84
CA ARG A 173 -10.60 -12.29 -8.97
C ARG A 173 -10.89 -13.34 -7.92
N GLU A 174 -9.93 -14.19 -7.57
CA GLU A 174 -10.08 -15.20 -6.51
C GLU A 174 -10.29 -14.53 -5.14
N LEU A 175 -9.57 -13.43 -4.85
CA LEU A 175 -9.75 -12.67 -3.62
C LEU A 175 -11.11 -11.97 -3.54
N LEU A 176 -11.62 -11.47 -4.65
CA LEU A 176 -12.95 -10.85 -4.74
C LEU A 176 -14.11 -11.87 -4.51
N GLU A 177 -13.86 -13.17 -4.59
CA GLU A 177 -14.88 -14.19 -4.28
C GLU A 177 -15.11 -14.35 -2.77
N TYR A 178 -14.15 -13.94 -1.92
CA TYR A 178 -14.31 -14.02 -0.47
C TYR A 178 -15.23 -12.92 0.06
N SER A 179 -16.02 -13.27 1.06
CA SER A 179 -16.76 -12.28 1.84
C SER A 179 -15.79 -11.48 2.70
N SER A 180 -15.98 -10.18 2.82
CA SER A 180 -15.16 -9.26 3.63
C SER A 180 -15.05 -9.62 5.13
N GLN A 181 -15.80 -10.60 5.60
CA GLN A 181 -15.75 -11.09 6.99
C GLN A 181 -14.82 -12.31 7.16
N LEU A 182 -14.22 -12.80 6.07
CA LEU A 182 -13.39 -13.99 6.05
C LEU A 182 -11.91 -13.63 5.93
N VAL A 183 -11.05 -14.46 6.50
CA VAL A 183 -9.59 -14.29 6.43
C VAL A 183 -9.08 -14.21 4.98
N GLY A 184 -9.68 -14.97 4.07
CA GLY A 184 -9.31 -14.95 2.66
C GLY A 184 -9.48 -13.60 1.98
N SER A 185 -10.32 -12.69 2.52
CA SER A 185 -10.52 -11.36 1.92
C SER A 185 -9.41 -10.34 2.20
N ILE A 186 -8.56 -10.60 3.20
CA ILE A 186 -7.42 -9.75 3.57
C ILE A 186 -6.10 -10.51 3.46
N MET A 187 -6.11 -11.59 2.72
CA MET A 187 -4.97 -12.47 2.58
C MET A 187 -4.09 -11.99 1.43
N ASN A 188 -2.84 -11.69 1.75
CA ASN A 188 -1.81 -11.51 0.73
C ASN A 188 -1.45 -12.88 0.14
N THR A 189 -1.56 -13.01 -1.18
CA THR A 189 -1.23 -14.25 -1.90
C THR A 189 0.26 -14.43 -2.14
N ASP A 190 1.03 -13.36 -1.99
CA ASP A 190 2.49 -13.41 -2.04
C ASP A 190 3.06 -13.99 -0.75
N PHE A 191 3.93 -14.97 -0.89
CA PHE A 191 4.67 -15.56 0.22
C PHE A 191 5.93 -16.28 -0.24
N ILE A 192 6.88 -16.43 0.67
CA ILE A 192 8.11 -17.17 0.40
C ILE A 192 8.02 -18.55 0.99
N SER A 193 8.15 -19.57 0.14
CA SER A 193 8.14 -20.96 0.58
C SER A 193 9.34 -21.74 0.07
N PHE A 194 9.74 -22.73 0.85
CA PHE A 194 10.87 -23.62 0.61
C PHE A 194 10.48 -25.08 0.85
N HIS A 195 11.29 -25.99 0.34
CA HIS A 195 11.19 -27.40 0.71
C HIS A 195 12.11 -27.75 1.89
N GLU A 196 11.67 -28.66 2.76
CA GLU A 196 12.42 -29.04 3.96
C GLU A 196 13.85 -29.53 3.72
N ASN A 197 14.14 -30.05 2.51
CA ASN A 197 15.45 -30.56 2.14
C ASN A 197 16.38 -29.50 1.56
N GLU A 198 15.91 -28.29 1.35
CA GLU A 198 16.76 -27.18 0.93
C GLU A 198 17.71 -26.77 2.06
N THR A 199 18.86 -26.23 1.69
CA THR A 199 19.83 -25.72 2.64
C THR A 199 19.60 -24.25 2.94
N VAL A 200 20.08 -23.78 4.07
CA VAL A 200 20.11 -22.37 4.46
C VAL A 200 20.73 -21.50 3.35
N GLY A 201 21.84 -22.00 2.75
CA GLY A 201 22.51 -21.29 1.66
C GLY A 201 21.63 -21.12 0.43
N GLN A 202 20.82 -22.14 0.07
CA GLN A 202 19.86 -22.06 -1.04
C GLN A 202 18.75 -21.07 -0.71
N ALA A 203 18.11 -21.17 0.46
CA ALA A 203 17.06 -20.25 0.88
C ALA A 203 17.53 -18.79 0.88
N LEU A 204 18.71 -18.49 1.42
CA LEU A 204 19.29 -17.15 1.38
C LEU A 204 19.65 -16.69 -0.04
N ALA A 205 20.01 -17.60 -0.93
CA ALA A 205 20.26 -17.26 -2.33
C ALA A 205 18.94 -16.86 -3.03
N THR A 206 17.87 -17.62 -2.85
CA THR A 206 16.54 -17.29 -3.37
C THR A 206 16.07 -15.92 -2.87
N ILE A 207 16.14 -15.65 -1.55
CA ILE A 207 15.75 -14.34 -0.99
C ILE A 207 16.56 -13.18 -1.62
N ARG A 208 17.88 -13.38 -1.87
CA ARG A 208 18.70 -12.34 -2.51
C ARG A 208 18.38 -12.13 -3.99
N GLU A 209 17.96 -13.18 -4.67
CA GLU A 209 17.59 -13.14 -6.07
C GLU A 209 16.22 -12.51 -6.29
N THR A 210 15.23 -12.88 -5.47
CA THR A 210 13.86 -12.38 -5.57
C THR A 210 13.69 -10.99 -4.98
N GLN A 211 14.56 -10.60 -4.01
CA GLN A 211 14.49 -9.31 -3.31
C GLN A 211 13.06 -8.97 -2.80
N PRO A 212 12.42 -9.88 -2.07
CA PRO A 212 11.04 -9.70 -1.64
C PRO A 212 10.89 -8.52 -0.69
N GLU A 213 9.70 -7.96 -0.63
CA GLU A 213 9.32 -6.94 0.32
C GLU A 213 9.46 -7.39 1.78
N GLU A 214 9.61 -6.42 2.68
CA GLU A 214 9.87 -6.69 4.09
C GLU A 214 8.79 -7.56 4.75
N PRO A 215 7.47 -7.34 4.54
CA PRO A 215 6.41 -8.15 5.15
C PRO A 215 6.51 -9.63 4.79
N LEU A 216 6.93 -9.98 3.57
CA LEU A 216 7.09 -11.37 3.13
C LEU A 216 8.22 -12.11 3.88
N LEU A 217 9.12 -11.37 4.55
CA LEU A 217 10.21 -11.92 5.35
C LEU A 217 9.81 -12.17 6.82
N TYR A 218 8.65 -11.72 7.27
CA TYR A 218 8.20 -11.91 8.65
C TYR A 218 8.03 -13.40 8.99
N ASN A 219 7.54 -14.18 8.02
CA ASN A 219 7.46 -15.64 8.10
C ASN A 219 7.84 -16.27 6.77
N LEU A 220 8.81 -17.19 6.83
CA LEU A 220 9.20 -18.01 5.69
C LEU A 220 8.60 -19.39 5.88
N PHE A 221 7.93 -19.91 4.86
CA PHE A 221 7.16 -21.13 4.96
C PHE A 221 7.94 -22.34 4.45
N VAL A 222 7.69 -23.50 5.04
CA VAL A 222 8.20 -24.78 4.53
C VAL A 222 7.00 -25.63 4.13
N VAL A 223 6.95 -25.98 2.85
CA VAL A 223 5.83 -26.71 2.24
C VAL A 223 6.28 -28.09 1.77
N THR A 224 5.29 -28.98 1.63
CA THR A 224 5.49 -30.27 0.97
C THR A 224 5.43 -30.12 -0.55
N ASN A 225 5.79 -31.18 -1.30
CA ASN A 225 5.68 -31.19 -2.77
C ASN A 225 4.27 -30.91 -3.30
N ASN A 226 3.24 -31.05 -2.46
CA ASN A 226 1.85 -30.77 -2.80
C ASN A 226 1.38 -29.40 -2.25
N GLY A 227 2.29 -28.51 -1.92
CA GLY A 227 1.98 -27.17 -1.41
C GLY A 227 1.44 -27.10 0.02
N LYS A 228 1.36 -28.25 0.75
CA LYS A 228 0.83 -28.22 2.13
C LYS A 228 1.81 -27.60 3.08
N LEU A 229 1.33 -26.70 3.93
CA LEU A 229 2.11 -26.08 4.99
C LEU A 229 2.60 -27.13 5.98
N LYS A 230 3.91 -27.20 6.19
CA LYS A 230 4.57 -28.16 7.07
C LYS A 230 5.20 -27.50 8.29
N ALA A 231 5.88 -26.38 8.07
CA ALA A 231 6.64 -25.68 9.09
C ALA A 231 6.84 -24.21 8.71
N THR A 232 7.42 -23.44 9.62
CA THR A 232 7.97 -22.11 9.34
C THR A 232 9.45 -22.07 9.70
N VAL A 233 10.19 -21.19 9.05
CA VAL A 233 11.57 -20.87 9.42
C VAL A 233 11.70 -19.36 9.53
N SER A 234 12.34 -18.85 10.56
CA SER A 234 12.55 -17.41 10.70
C SER A 234 13.78 -16.95 9.94
N LEU A 235 13.73 -15.73 9.39
CA LEU A 235 14.91 -15.10 8.78
C LEU A 235 16.10 -15.09 9.76
N ARG A 236 15.85 -14.87 11.08
CA ARG A 236 16.88 -14.98 12.11
C ARG A 236 17.59 -16.34 12.10
N ASN A 237 16.83 -17.45 12.02
CA ASN A 237 17.43 -18.78 11.99
C ASN A 237 18.25 -19.01 10.73
N LEU A 238 17.82 -18.51 9.58
CA LEU A 238 18.62 -18.56 8.34
C LEU A 238 19.94 -17.80 8.49
N VAL A 239 19.90 -16.59 9.05
CA VAL A 239 21.09 -15.73 9.17
C VAL A 239 22.14 -16.29 10.14
N ILE A 240 21.72 -16.92 11.25
CA ILE A 240 22.64 -17.44 12.28
C ILE A 240 23.11 -18.88 12.03
N SER A 241 22.51 -19.60 11.08
CA SER A 241 22.86 -20.99 10.77
C SER A 241 23.91 -21.04 9.65
N GLU A 242 24.72 -22.11 9.65
CA GLU A 242 25.68 -22.32 8.57
C GLU A 242 24.97 -22.64 7.25
N PRO A 243 25.50 -22.19 6.10
CA PRO A 243 24.87 -22.37 4.79
C PRO A 243 24.58 -23.84 4.40
N ALA A 244 25.33 -24.79 4.92
CA ALA A 244 25.16 -26.20 4.63
C ALA A 244 24.06 -26.89 5.45
N VAL A 245 23.51 -26.23 6.49
CA VAL A 245 22.45 -26.79 7.33
C VAL A 245 21.16 -26.89 6.51
N VAL A 246 20.44 -27.98 6.67
CA VAL A 246 19.18 -28.25 5.98
C VAL A 246 18.02 -27.63 6.76
N LEU A 247 17.03 -27.06 6.07
CA LEU A 247 15.92 -26.33 6.70
C LEU A 247 15.13 -27.18 7.71
N ARG A 248 14.97 -28.49 7.47
CA ARG A 248 14.30 -29.41 8.40
C ARG A 248 14.94 -29.44 9.79
N ASP A 249 16.23 -29.09 9.93
CA ASP A 249 16.95 -29.14 11.20
C ASP A 249 16.76 -27.85 12.02
N ILE A 250 16.29 -26.78 11.40
CA ILE A 250 16.08 -25.46 12.01
C ILE A 250 14.64 -24.94 11.92
N MET A 251 13.78 -25.62 11.17
CA MET A 251 12.38 -25.23 11.00
C MET A 251 11.57 -25.52 12.29
N ARG A 252 10.50 -24.74 12.47
CA ARG A 252 9.50 -24.98 13.52
C ARG A 252 8.30 -25.69 12.90
N THR A 253 8.10 -26.94 13.28
CA THR A 253 6.95 -27.74 12.83
C THR A 253 5.65 -27.34 13.51
N ASN A 254 4.52 -27.68 12.89
CA ASN A 254 3.16 -27.33 13.34
C ASN A 254 2.99 -25.82 13.57
N PRO A 255 3.19 -25.00 12.55
CA PRO A 255 2.98 -23.57 12.66
C PRO A 255 1.52 -23.27 12.99
N VAL A 256 1.30 -22.17 13.72
CA VAL A 256 -0.05 -21.63 13.90
C VAL A 256 -0.50 -21.10 12.54
N SER A 257 -1.64 -21.57 12.07
CA SER A 257 -2.24 -21.18 10.78
C SER A 257 -3.74 -20.99 10.95
N VAL A 258 -4.35 -20.27 10.02
CA VAL A 258 -5.79 -20.07 9.92
C VAL A 258 -6.27 -20.61 8.58
N GLN A 259 -7.59 -20.83 8.46
CA GLN A 259 -8.17 -21.19 7.18
C GLN A 259 -8.68 -19.96 6.43
N ASP A 260 -8.64 -19.98 5.12
CA ASP A 260 -9.19 -18.96 4.23
C ASP A 260 -10.63 -18.58 4.56
N ASN A 261 -11.43 -19.55 4.99
CA ASN A 261 -12.83 -19.40 5.38
C ASN A 261 -13.07 -19.16 6.88
N ASP A 262 -12.02 -18.94 7.66
CA ASP A 262 -12.16 -18.53 9.07
C ASP A 262 -12.63 -17.06 9.14
N LYS A 263 -13.26 -16.70 10.25
CA LYS A 263 -13.71 -15.31 10.47
C LYS A 263 -12.55 -14.42 10.90
N LEU A 264 -12.54 -13.20 10.41
CA LEU A 264 -11.57 -12.16 10.80
C LEU A 264 -11.49 -11.91 12.31
N ASP A 265 -12.62 -11.90 13.01
CA ASP A 265 -12.67 -11.68 14.46
C ASP A 265 -11.76 -12.66 15.24
N SER A 266 -11.59 -13.89 14.75
CA SER A 266 -10.75 -14.90 15.39
C SER A 266 -9.26 -14.68 15.16
N LEU A 267 -8.89 -13.97 14.09
CA LEU A 267 -7.50 -13.76 13.69
C LEU A 267 -6.76 -12.85 14.68
N ALA A 268 -7.40 -11.77 15.13
CA ALA A 268 -6.84 -10.84 16.11
C ALA A 268 -6.47 -11.54 17.44
N GLU A 269 -7.31 -12.49 17.90
CA GLU A 269 -7.02 -13.28 19.10
C GLU A 269 -5.81 -14.19 18.91
N ILE A 270 -5.68 -14.82 17.73
CA ILE A 270 -4.55 -15.70 17.38
C ILE A 270 -3.26 -14.90 17.33
N VAL A 271 -3.24 -13.78 16.62
CA VAL A 271 -2.07 -12.90 16.49
C VAL A 271 -1.62 -12.39 17.86
N SER A 272 -2.54 -11.89 18.66
CA SER A 272 -2.26 -11.39 20.01
C SER A 272 -1.73 -12.50 20.94
N LYS A 273 -2.32 -13.70 20.87
CA LYS A 273 -1.95 -14.82 21.72
C LYS A 273 -0.55 -15.36 21.43
N TYR A 274 -0.16 -15.40 20.17
CA TYR A 274 1.10 -16.02 19.74
C TYR A 274 2.17 -14.99 19.35
N ASN A 275 1.88 -13.68 19.44
CA ASN A 275 2.74 -12.57 19.01
C ASN A 275 3.31 -12.78 17.60
N LEU A 276 2.42 -13.04 16.65
CA LEU A 276 2.77 -13.26 15.25
C LEU A 276 2.80 -11.94 14.51
N LEU A 277 3.78 -11.78 13.61
CA LEU A 277 3.83 -10.65 12.66
C LEU A 277 3.13 -10.99 11.36
N ALA A 278 3.05 -12.27 11.01
CA ALA A 278 2.29 -12.79 9.89
C ALA A 278 1.75 -14.18 10.21
N VAL A 279 0.58 -14.50 9.70
CA VAL A 279 -0.12 -15.77 9.93
C VAL A 279 -0.33 -16.45 8.58
N PRO A 280 0.17 -17.68 8.38
CA PRO A 280 -0.11 -18.43 7.15
C PRO A 280 -1.58 -18.79 7.04
N VAL A 281 -2.14 -18.60 5.87
CA VAL A 281 -3.51 -18.97 5.50
C VAL A 281 -3.46 -20.26 4.68
N VAL A 282 -4.29 -21.22 5.07
CA VAL A 282 -4.36 -22.52 4.39
C VAL A 282 -5.81 -22.83 4.00
N ASN A 283 -5.97 -23.55 2.90
CA ASN A 283 -7.28 -24.07 2.55
C ASN A 283 -7.65 -25.32 3.38
N LYS A 284 -8.85 -25.86 3.18
CA LYS A 284 -9.36 -27.09 3.83
C LYS A 284 -8.47 -28.32 3.65
N ASN A 285 -7.59 -28.33 2.64
CA ASN A 285 -6.65 -29.41 2.37
C ASN A 285 -5.27 -29.18 2.99
N GLN A 286 -5.11 -28.08 3.77
CA GLN A 286 -3.85 -27.63 4.36
C GLN A 286 -2.81 -27.18 3.34
N VAL A 287 -3.21 -26.82 2.13
CA VAL A 287 -2.37 -26.15 1.14
C VAL A 287 -2.25 -24.69 1.54
N LEU A 288 -1.03 -24.14 1.47
CA LEU A 288 -0.76 -22.74 1.73
C LEU A 288 -1.32 -21.92 0.57
N GLU A 289 -2.22 -20.98 0.87
CA GLU A 289 -2.86 -20.10 -0.10
C GLU A 289 -2.29 -18.67 -0.01
N GLY A 290 -1.82 -18.27 1.17
CA GLY A 290 -1.30 -16.94 1.40
C GLY A 290 -0.89 -16.71 2.84
N MET A 291 -0.78 -15.45 3.22
CA MET A 291 -0.58 -15.04 4.60
C MET A 291 -1.33 -13.75 4.90
N VAL A 292 -1.62 -13.48 6.17
CA VAL A 292 -2.12 -12.18 6.64
C VAL A 292 -1.06 -11.55 7.51
N VAL A 293 -0.72 -10.30 7.24
CA VAL A 293 0.27 -9.52 8.00
C VAL A 293 -0.42 -8.78 9.14
N ILE A 294 0.34 -8.38 10.17
CA ILE A 294 -0.23 -7.77 11.38
C ILE A 294 -0.82 -6.40 11.11
N ASP A 295 -0.22 -5.62 10.23
CA ASP A 295 -0.68 -4.30 9.80
C ASP A 295 -2.09 -4.36 9.18
N ASP A 296 -2.37 -5.30 8.29
CA ASP A 296 -3.71 -5.53 7.72
C ASP A 296 -4.76 -5.78 8.80
N ILE A 297 -4.39 -6.56 9.83
CA ILE A 297 -5.28 -6.84 10.97
C ILE A 297 -5.52 -5.57 11.80
N VAL A 298 -4.48 -4.77 12.00
CA VAL A 298 -4.59 -3.52 12.77
C VAL A 298 -5.47 -2.53 12.01
N ASP A 299 -5.34 -2.43 10.71
CA ASP A 299 -6.14 -1.55 9.88
C ASP A 299 -7.62 -1.95 9.85
N ASP A 300 -7.92 -3.25 9.78
CA ASP A 300 -9.29 -3.75 9.92
C ASP A 300 -9.87 -3.42 11.31
N LEU A 301 -9.11 -3.67 12.38
CA LEU A 301 -9.54 -3.37 13.76
C LEU A 301 -9.75 -1.89 14.03
N LEU A 302 -8.96 -1.01 13.44
CA LEU A 302 -9.10 0.45 13.57
C LEU A 302 -10.19 1.01 12.66
N GLY A 303 -10.78 0.19 11.79
CA GLY A 303 -11.77 0.57 10.81
C GLY A 303 -11.17 1.44 9.70
N ALA A 304 -9.86 1.36 9.48
CA ALA A 304 -9.17 2.00 8.37
C ALA A 304 -9.58 1.34 7.06
N ARG A 305 -9.70 0.02 7.02
CA ARG A 305 -10.43 -0.71 5.99
C ARG A 305 -11.93 -0.51 6.21
N LYS A 306 -12.48 0.50 5.60
CA LYS A 306 -13.93 0.77 5.70
C LYS A 306 -14.69 -0.34 4.97
N THR A 307 -15.50 -1.05 5.77
CA THR A 307 -16.47 -2.08 5.37
C THR A 307 -16.96 -1.94 3.92
N ARG A 308 -16.70 -2.98 3.18
CA ARG A 308 -17.40 -3.32 1.93
C ARG A 308 -18.92 -3.28 2.08
#